data_2bd04d52f4fb85c5f55d82b5eb01ca99
#
_entry.id   2bd04d52f4fb85c5f55d82b5eb01ca99
#
_cell.length_a   1.000
_cell.length_b   1.000
_cell.length_c   1.000
_cell.angle_alpha   90.00
_cell.angle_beta   90.00
_cell.angle_gamma   90.00
#
_symmetry.space_group_name_H-M   'P 1'
#
loop_
_entity.id
_entity.type
_entity.pdbx_description
1 polymer ?
#
loop_
_entity_poly.entity_id
_entity_poly.type
_entity_poly.pdbx_seq_one_letter_code
_entity_poly.pdbx_strand_id
1 'polypeptide(L)'
;GASIAIADYAGTFQTNTVTVTPNGTDKIGGVNSSVTLSTEGQSVTFVFIDSTQGWINVIDSTSNIRGNPNLVATGGTITDCGNFKIHTFTGPGTFTVTNASATAAENTVGYMVVAGGGGGAGRAGGGGGAGGFREGRNVPIDNFTASPLVANAPTNAVTVSVQAYPITVGAAGAPGPNDAEVAPNGNPSTFSTITSTAGGGGSYVAANPGGSGGGGGRISPHAAGSGNTPLVSPSQGNDGGTGEAPAKLAGGGGAGASGTPASSQPGAGPGGNGVATSITGSSVTR
;
A
#
# COMPACT_ATOMS: atom_id res chain seq x y z
N GLY A 1 -20.78 43.24 28.58
CA GLY A 1 -19.72 43.73 27.73
C GLY A 1 -19.83 43.11 26.34
N ALA A 2 -19.36 43.83 25.32
CA ALA A 2 -19.28 43.26 23.96
C ALA A 2 -18.12 42.26 23.90
N SER A 3 -18.27 41.24 23.06
CA SER A 3 -17.19 40.28 22.77
C SER A 3 -17.06 40.05 21.26
N ILE A 4 -15.83 39.86 20.80
CA ILE A 4 -15.51 39.57 19.42
C ILE A 4 -14.52 38.39 19.40
N ALA A 5 -14.86 37.35 18.66
CA ALA A 5 -13.95 36.23 18.40
C ALA A 5 -13.46 36.26 16.94
N ILE A 6 -12.18 36.08 16.77
CA ILE A 6 -11.49 36.01 15.46
C ILE A 6 -10.75 34.68 15.40
N ALA A 7 -10.95 33.93 14.34
CA ALA A 7 -10.26 32.64 14.15
C ALA A 7 -9.67 32.54 12.75
N ASP A 8 -8.46 32.03 12.67
CA ASP A 8 -7.82 31.69 11.40
C ASP A 8 -8.44 30.40 10.84
N TYR A 9 -9.54 30.56 10.12
CA TYR A 9 -10.25 29.43 9.50
C TYR A 9 -9.39 28.65 8.48
N ALA A 10 -8.61 29.39 7.71
CA ALA A 10 -7.84 28.82 6.59
C ALA A 10 -6.40 28.43 6.95
N GLY A 11 -5.94 28.75 8.17
CA GLY A 11 -4.55 28.51 8.56
C GLY A 11 -3.56 29.39 7.80
N THR A 12 -3.89 30.67 7.58
CA THR A 12 -3.11 31.55 6.71
C THR A 12 -2.61 32.82 7.40
N PHE A 13 -2.89 33.03 8.70
CA PHE A 13 -2.47 34.26 9.39
C PHE A 13 -0.95 34.47 9.41
N GLN A 14 -0.15 33.41 9.31
CA GLN A 14 1.31 33.50 9.21
C GLN A 14 1.78 34.11 7.88
N THR A 15 0.97 34.01 6.82
CA THR A 15 1.25 34.60 5.49
C THR A 15 0.35 35.77 5.17
N ASN A 16 -0.88 35.78 5.70
CA ASN A 16 -1.88 36.84 5.54
C ASN A 16 -2.29 37.34 6.91
N THR A 17 -1.44 38.17 7.51
CA THR A 17 -1.65 38.67 8.89
C THR A 17 -2.91 39.51 9.00
N VAL A 18 -3.64 39.32 10.10
CA VAL A 18 -4.82 40.13 10.44
C VAL A 18 -4.41 41.20 11.45
N THR A 19 -4.72 42.47 11.14
CA THR A 19 -4.52 43.58 12.06
C THR A 19 -5.84 43.98 12.68
N VAL A 20 -5.95 43.92 14.01
CA VAL A 20 -7.10 44.41 14.78
C VAL A 20 -6.78 45.81 15.28
N THR A 21 -7.54 46.81 14.82
CA THR A 21 -7.30 48.20 15.13
C THR A 21 -8.45 48.72 16.03
N PRO A 22 -8.15 49.32 17.18
CA PRO A 22 -9.17 49.93 18.00
C PRO A 22 -9.83 51.12 17.29
N ASN A 23 -11.10 51.31 17.52
CA ASN A 23 -11.86 52.41 16.91
C ASN A 23 -11.73 53.70 17.72
N GLY A 24 -11.33 54.80 17.06
CA GLY A 24 -11.24 56.10 17.68
C GLY A 24 -10.34 56.14 18.93
N THR A 25 -10.90 56.39 20.09
CA THR A 25 -10.19 56.40 21.38
C THR A 25 -10.22 55.10 22.15
N ASP A 26 -10.81 54.05 21.55
CA ASP A 26 -10.81 52.72 22.16
C ASP A 26 -9.39 52.20 22.37
N LYS A 27 -9.25 51.23 23.25
CA LYS A 27 -7.98 50.63 23.61
C LYS A 27 -8.02 49.12 23.48
N ILE A 28 -6.85 48.53 23.29
CA ILE A 28 -6.65 47.11 23.44
C ILE A 28 -5.58 46.91 24.50
N GLY A 29 -5.92 46.24 25.62
CA GLY A 29 -4.98 46.06 26.73
C GLY A 29 -4.55 47.38 27.38
N GLY A 30 -5.43 48.37 27.44
CA GLY A 30 -5.12 49.69 27.98
C GLY A 30 -4.39 50.65 27.03
N VAL A 31 -4.05 50.22 25.81
CA VAL A 31 -3.28 51.01 24.81
C VAL A 31 -4.10 51.22 23.55
N ASN A 32 -4.12 52.49 23.06
CA ASN A 32 -4.72 52.81 21.75
C ASN A 32 -3.70 52.46 20.63
N SER A 33 -3.58 51.18 20.35
CA SER A 33 -2.70 50.66 19.32
C SER A 33 -3.26 49.37 18.75
N SER A 34 -2.99 49.12 17.48
CA SER A 34 -3.38 47.88 16.80
C SER A 34 -2.57 46.67 17.30
N VAL A 35 -3.19 45.51 17.27
CA VAL A 35 -2.52 44.20 17.48
C VAL A 35 -2.57 43.39 16.20
N THR A 36 -1.53 42.59 15.96
CA THR A 36 -1.40 41.75 14.79
C THR A 36 -1.56 40.28 15.18
N LEU A 37 -2.44 39.59 14.47
CA LEU A 37 -2.58 38.14 14.57
C LEU A 37 -1.81 37.53 13.39
N SER A 38 -0.75 36.78 13.69
CA SER A 38 0.22 36.30 12.69
C SER A 38 0.62 34.85 12.88
N THR A 39 -0.09 34.11 13.73
CA THR A 39 0.22 32.70 14.00
C THR A 39 -0.80 31.81 13.27
N GLU A 40 -0.31 30.80 12.59
CA GLU A 40 -1.16 29.81 11.92
C GLU A 40 -2.15 29.19 12.90
N GLY A 41 -3.41 29.19 12.52
CA GLY A 41 -4.48 28.61 13.31
C GLY A 41 -4.84 29.40 14.57
N GLN A 42 -4.34 30.63 14.73
CA GLN A 42 -4.64 31.46 15.88
C GLN A 42 -6.14 31.78 16.00
N SER A 43 -6.69 31.66 17.21
CA SER A 43 -8.00 32.20 17.53
C SER A 43 -7.93 33.03 18.80
N VAL A 44 -8.56 34.19 18.75
CA VAL A 44 -8.50 35.19 19.82
C VAL A 44 -9.92 35.67 20.14
N THR A 45 -10.25 35.76 21.42
CA THR A 45 -11.48 36.37 21.86
C THR A 45 -11.16 37.64 22.67
N PHE A 46 -11.65 38.78 22.20
CA PHE A 46 -11.59 40.06 22.89
C PHE A 46 -12.90 40.34 23.58
N VAL A 47 -12.84 40.83 24.82
CA VAL A 47 -13.99 41.29 25.59
C VAL A 47 -13.76 42.74 25.97
N PHE A 48 -14.76 43.61 25.71
CA PHE A 48 -14.73 44.99 26.18
C PHE A 48 -15.03 45.02 27.66
N ILE A 49 -14.10 45.54 28.45
CA ILE A 49 -14.20 45.64 29.89
C ILE A 49 -14.71 47.02 30.32
N ASP A 50 -13.95 48.06 29.97
CA ASP A 50 -14.25 49.46 30.28
C ASP A 50 -13.47 50.43 29.38
N SER A 51 -13.66 51.73 29.57
CA SER A 51 -12.95 52.74 28.77
C SER A 51 -11.46 52.92 29.14
N THR A 52 -11.00 52.35 30.27
CA THR A 52 -9.63 52.44 30.73
C THR A 52 -8.78 51.36 30.09
N GLN A 53 -9.23 50.10 30.14
CA GLN A 53 -8.56 48.95 29.57
C GLN A 53 -8.97 48.69 28.13
N GLY A 54 -10.21 49.05 27.77
CA GLY A 54 -10.76 48.76 26.46
C GLY A 54 -11.07 47.29 26.26
N TRP A 55 -10.58 46.76 25.16
CA TRP A 55 -10.70 45.36 24.79
C TRP A 55 -9.56 44.55 25.39
N ILE A 56 -9.91 43.52 26.14
CA ILE A 56 -8.94 42.57 26.73
C ILE A 56 -9.03 41.26 26.01
N ASN A 57 -7.90 40.72 25.66
CA ASN A 57 -7.77 39.34 25.19
C ASN A 57 -7.99 38.38 26.38
N VAL A 58 -9.06 37.60 26.35
CA VAL A 58 -9.40 36.63 27.40
C VAL A 58 -9.12 35.20 26.99
N ILE A 59 -9.07 34.92 25.70
CA ILE A 59 -8.72 33.63 25.15
C ILE A 59 -7.85 33.89 23.93
N ASP A 60 -6.64 33.36 23.95
CA ASP A 60 -5.73 33.33 22.81
C ASP A 60 -5.22 31.90 22.63
N SER A 61 -5.51 31.34 21.49
CA SER A 61 -5.01 30.02 21.12
C SER A 61 -3.94 30.20 20.05
N THR A 62 -2.69 30.24 20.48
CA THR A 62 -1.55 30.20 19.54
C THR A 62 -1.35 28.82 18.92
N SER A 63 -2.05 27.81 19.45
CA SER A 63 -2.12 26.48 18.87
C SER A 63 -3.58 26.00 18.91
N ASN A 64 -4.30 26.15 17.81
CA ASN A 64 -5.55 25.44 17.65
C ASN A 64 -5.25 23.94 17.58
N ILE A 65 -5.82 23.17 18.49
CA ILE A 65 -5.93 21.73 18.29
C ILE A 65 -6.92 21.53 17.15
N ARG A 66 -6.42 21.52 15.96
CA ARG A 66 -7.18 21.07 14.80
C ARG A 66 -7.22 19.55 14.82
N GLY A 67 -8.36 18.99 14.47
CA GLY A 67 -8.40 17.58 14.12
C GLY A 67 -7.31 17.32 13.07
N ASN A 68 -6.65 16.18 13.15
CA ASN A 68 -5.62 15.83 12.16
C ASN A 68 -6.23 15.91 10.76
N PRO A 69 -5.78 16.83 9.88
CA PRO A 69 -6.36 16.98 8.55
C PRO A 69 -6.01 15.80 7.63
N ASN A 70 -5.04 14.98 8.02
CA ASN A 70 -4.49 13.91 7.22
C ASN A 70 -5.21 12.58 7.46
N LEU A 71 -5.03 11.66 6.54
CA LEU A 71 -5.40 10.27 6.72
C LEU A 71 -4.56 9.66 7.85
N VAL A 72 -5.23 9.07 8.86
CA VAL A 72 -4.58 8.36 9.96
C VAL A 72 -5.04 6.92 9.99
N ALA A 73 -4.09 6.01 10.05
CA ALA A 73 -4.36 4.59 10.15
C ALA A 73 -3.42 3.90 11.13
N THR A 74 -3.83 2.71 11.57
CA THR A 74 -3.07 1.81 12.44
C THR A 74 -3.04 0.40 11.87
N GLY A 75 -2.20 -0.45 12.42
CA GLY A 75 -2.08 -1.87 12.05
C GLY A 75 -0.81 -2.18 11.26
N GLY A 76 -0.36 -3.43 11.36
CA GLY A 76 0.91 -3.87 10.81
C GLY A 76 2.13 -3.23 11.46
N THR A 77 3.29 -3.42 10.85
CA THR A 77 4.51 -2.68 11.22
C THR A 77 4.51 -1.37 10.45
N ILE A 78 4.60 -0.24 11.18
CA ILE A 78 4.55 1.10 10.61
C ILE A 78 5.97 1.64 10.49
N THR A 79 6.33 2.13 9.29
CA THR A 79 7.59 2.84 9.04
C THR A 79 7.31 4.17 8.33
N ASP A 80 8.05 5.21 8.69
CA ASP A 80 7.95 6.52 8.05
C ASP A 80 8.90 6.60 6.85
N CYS A 81 8.41 7.13 5.73
CA CYS A 81 9.17 7.36 4.51
C CYS A 81 8.81 8.74 3.94
N GLY A 82 9.56 9.78 4.33
CA GLY A 82 9.22 11.16 3.99
C GLY A 82 7.86 11.54 4.56
N ASN A 83 6.95 11.95 3.70
CA ASN A 83 5.58 12.33 4.08
C ASN A 83 4.59 11.15 4.12
N PHE A 84 5.08 9.91 3.96
CA PHE A 84 4.25 8.72 3.90
C PHE A 84 4.48 7.80 5.10
N LYS A 85 3.41 7.11 5.51
CA LYS A 85 3.47 5.98 6.43
C LYS A 85 3.24 4.69 5.66
N ILE A 86 4.15 3.74 5.85
CA ILE A 86 4.11 2.43 5.22
C ILE A 86 3.65 1.42 6.27
N HIS A 87 2.53 0.75 6.01
CA HIS A 87 1.99 -0.30 6.84
C HIS A 87 2.32 -1.66 6.25
N THR A 88 3.18 -2.42 6.90
CA THR A 88 3.65 -3.73 6.42
C THR A 88 3.00 -4.85 7.22
N PHE A 89 2.37 -5.79 6.51
CA PHE A 89 1.76 -6.99 7.06
C PHE A 89 2.48 -8.23 6.54
N THR A 90 3.11 -8.99 7.43
CA THR A 90 3.77 -10.27 7.11
C THR A 90 2.95 -11.48 7.59
N GLY A 91 1.77 -11.26 8.12
CA GLY A 91 0.77 -12.21 8.55
C GLY A 91 -0.62 -11.58 8.55
N PRO A 92 -1.67 -12.35 8.81
CA PRO A 92 -3.03 -11.81 8.93
C PRO A 92 -3.10 -10.69 9.95
N GLY A 93 -3.92 -9.67 9.68
CA GLY A 93 -4.06 -8.51 10.55
C GLY A 93 -5.18 -7.59 10.12
N THR A 94 -5.17 -6.37 10.62
CA THR A 94 -6.18 -5.36 10.27
C THR A 94 -5.51 -4.02 10.04
N PHE A 95 -5.78 -3.42 8.89
CA PHE A 95 -5.48 -2.03 8.61
C PHE A 95 -6.69 -1.20 9.03
N THR A 96 -6.56 -0.37 10.05
CA THR A 96 -7.69 0.42 10.59
C THR A 96 -7.47 1.89 10.32
N VAL A 97 -8.35 2.48 9.52
CA VAL A 97 -8.40 3.94 9.32
C VAL A 97 -9.17 4.54 10.47
N THR A 98 -8.52 5.40 11.25
CA THR A 98 -9.07 6.07 12.42
C THR A 98 -9.48 7.51 12.15
N ASN A 99 -8.89 8.14 11.13
CA ASN A 99 -9.26 9.46 10.66
C ASN A 99 -9.14 9.53 9.14
N ALA A 100 -10.14 10.08 8.48
CA ALA A 100 -10.10 10.38 7.06
C ALA A 100 -9.57 11.80 6.84
N SER A 101 -8.82 12.02 5.77
CA SER A 101 -8.41 13.37 5.37
C SER A 101 -9.62 14.21 4.96
N ALA A 102 -9.55 15.51 5.23
CA ALA A 102 -10.50 16.49 4.71
C ALA A 102 -10.41 16.61 3.18
N THR A 103 -9.27 16.27 2.59
CA THR A 103 -9.04 16.24 1.15
C THR A 103 -9.39 14.85 0.60
N ALA A 104 -10.46 14.74 -0.17
CA ALA A 104 -10.96 13.45 -0.66
C ALA A 104 -9.90 12.63 -1.43
N ALA A 105 -9.03 13.29 -2.20
CA ALA A 105 -7.96 12.63 -2.96
C ALA A 105 -6.91 11.94 -2.05
N GLU A 106 -6.73 12.41 -0.83
CA GLU A 106 -5.80 11.84 0.15
C GLU A 106 -6.39 10.63 0.88
N ASN A 107 -7.68 10.35 0.71
CA ASN A 107 -8.33 9.16 1.25
C ASN A 107 -8.15 7.94 0.32
N THR A 108 -7.01 7.86 -0.34
CA THR A 108 -6.62 6.73 -1.17
C THR A 108 -5.26 6.23 -0.73
N VAL A 109 -5.07 4.93 -0.78
CA VAL A 109 -3.80 4.29 -0.40
C VAL A 109 -3.25 3.49 -1.57
N GLY A 110 -1.96 3.68 -1.84
CA GLY A 110 -1.19 2.77 -2.69
C GLY A 110 -0.99 1.44 -1.98
N TYR A 111 -0.85 0.37 -2.74
CA TYR A 111 -0.73 -0.96 -2.16
C TYR A 111 0.22 -1.85 -2.96
N MET A 112 0.76 -2.85 -2.28
CA MET A 112 1.38 -4.03 -2.87
C MET A 112 0.85 -5.25 -2.11
N VAL A 113 0.23 -6.17 -2.84
CA VAL A 113 -0.30 -7.42 -2.28
C VAL A 113 0.35 -8.60 -3.00
N VAL A 114 1.09 -9.39 -2.25
CA VAL A 114 1.78 -10.59 -2.75
C VAL A 114 1.21 -11.82 -2.04
N ALA A 115 0.79 -12.81 -2.80
CA ALA A 115 0.24 -14.07 -2.29
C ALA A 115 1.35 -15.08 -1.96
N GLY A 116 0.98 -16.17 -1.28
CA GLY A 116 1.87 -17.29 -1.05
C GLY A 116 2.27 -17.99 -2.34
N GLY A 117 3.55 -18.30 -2.53
CA GLY A 117 4.04 -19.11 -3.64
C GLY A 117 3.59 -20.56 -3.53
N GLY A 118 3.55 -21.28 -4.64
CA GLY A 118 3.29 -22.72 -4.70
C GLY A 118 4.46 -23.55 -4.20
N GLY A 119 4.20 -24.76 -3.73
CA GLY A 119 5.25 -25.72 -3.40
C GLY A 119 5.98 -26.26 -4.62
N GLY A 120 7.27 -26.55 -4.50
CA GLY A 120 8.02 -27.31 -5.49
C GLY A 120 7.67 -28.80 -5.40
N ALA A 121 7.61 -29.50 -6.53
CA ALA A 121 7.34 -30.92 -6.55
C ALA A 121 8.53 -31.74 -6.02
N GLY A 122 8.24 -32.86 -5.38
CA GLY A 122 9.24 -33.82 -4.97
C GLY A 122 9.89 -34.54 -6.16
N ARG A 123 10.93 -35.32 -5.91
CA ARG A 123 11.70 -36.06 -6.93
C ARG A 123 12.19 -35.16 -8.07
N ALA A 124 11.93 -35.61 -9.29
CA ALA A 124 12.25 -34.86 -10.51
C ALA A 124 11.07 -34.09 -11.05
N GLY A 125 10.46 -33.28 -10.18
CA GLY A 125 9.36 -32.39 -10.51
C GLY A 125 9.82 -30.95 -10.72
N GLY A 126 8.92 -30.12 -11.25
CA GLY A 126 9.15 -28.70 -11.48
C GLY A 126 9.04 -27.85 -10.22
N GLY A 127 9.53 -26.62 -10.31
CA GLY A 127 9.43 -25.62 -9.21
C GLY A 127 8.03 -25.07 -9.06
N GLY A 128 7.66 -24.64 -7.84
CA GLY A 128 6.43 -23.88 -7.60
C GLY A 128 6.49 -22.49 -8.23
N GLY A 129 5.32 -21.97 -8.64
CA GLY A 129 5.18 -20.61 -9.13
C GLY A 129 5.18 -19.61 -7.99
N ALA A 130 5.61 -18.38 -8.24
CA ALA A 130 5.48 -17.30 -7.31
C ALA A 130 4.00 -16.99 -7.03
N GLY A 131 3.70 -16.48 -5.84
CA GLY A 131 2.39 -15.90 -5.56
C GLY A 131 2.11 -14.73 -6.50
N GLY A 132 0.85 -14.49 -6.80
CA GLY A 132 0.46 -13.35 -7.60
C GLY A 132 0.96 -12.05 -6.97
N PHE A 133 1.31 -11.09 -7.80
CA PHE A 133 1.75 -9.76 -7.44
C PHE A 133 0.74 -8.73 -7.92
N ARG A 134 0.20 -7.94 -7.00
CA ARG A 134 -0.73 -6.84 -7.30
C ARG A 134 -0.19 -5.56 -6.71
N GLU A 135 -0.09 -4.53 -7.52
CA GLU A 135 0.37 -3.21 -7.11
C GLU A 135 -0.54 -2.13 -7.66
N GLY A 136 -0.80 -1.10 -6.86
CA GLY A 136 -1.49 0.10 -7.27
C GLY A 136 -0.96 1.31 -6.52
N ARG A 137 -1.05 2.47 -7.15
CA ARG A 137 -0.61 3.74 -6.55
C ARG A 137 -1.58 4.87 -6.84
N ASN A 138 -1.62 5.85 -5.97
CA ASN A 138 -2.40 7.07 -6.10
C ASN A 138 -1.57 8.16 -6.78
N VAL A 139 -1.75 8.34 -8.08
CA VAL A 139 -1.05 9.38 -8.85
C VAL A 139 -1.89 10.66 -8.84
N PRO A 140 -1.30 11.86 -8.57
CA PRO A 140 0.13 12.15 -8.43
C PRO A 140 0.67 12.10 -6.98
N ILE A 141 -0.11 11.66 -6.00
CA ILE A 141 0.26 11.75 -4.57
C ILE A 141 1.42 10.80 -4.24
N ASP A 142 1.30 9.52 -4.63
CA ASP A 142 2.35 8.54 -4.38
C ASP A 142 3.55 8.79 -5.31
N ASN A 143 4.75 8.85 -4.74
CA ASN A 143 5.99 9.18 -5.45
C ASN A 143 6.99 8.01 -5.55
N PHE A 144 6.60 6.80 -5.10
CA PHE A 144 7.47 5.64 -5.23
C PHE A 144 7.59 5.16 -6.70
N THR A 145 8.69 4.54 -7.04
CA THR A 145 8.87 3.88 -8.34
C THR A 145 8.12 2.56 -8.33
N ALA A 146 7.00 2.53 -9.05
CA ALA A 146 6.17 1.34 -9.17
C ALA A 146 6.78 0.31 -10.13
N SER A 147 6.35 -0.95 -9.97
CA SER A 147 6.68 -2.01 -10.92
C SER A 147 5.96 -1.83 -12.27
N PRO A 148 6.40 -2.53 -13.32
CA PRO A 148 5.67 -2.57 -14.60
C PRO A 148 4.25 -3.15 -14.50
N LEU A 149 3.93 -3.83 -13.39
CA LEU A 149 2.61 -4.44 -13.13
C LEU A 149 1.68 -3.54 -12.32
N VAL A 150 2.02 -2.25 -12.14
CA VAL A 150 1.15 -1.32 -11.44
C VAL A 150 -0.16 -1.12 -12.18
N ALA A 151 -1.28 -1.18 -11.46
CA ALA A 151 -2.59 -0.86 -12.02
C ALA A 151 -2.65 0.62 -12.47
N ASN A 152 -3.24 0.87 -13.63
CA ASN A 152 -3.31 2.21 -14.21
C ASN A 152 -4.47 3.04 -13.63
N ALA A 153 -4.29 4.38 -13.63
CA ALA A 153 -5.34 5.33 -13.26
C ALA A 153 -6.63 5.10 -14.10
N PRO A 154 -7.82 5.45 -13.58
CA PRO A 154 -8.05 6.19 -12.33
C PRO A 154 -8.22 5.30 -11.09
N THR A 155 -8.19 3.98 -11.21
CA THR A 155 -8.52 3.03 -10.13
C THR A 155 -7.31 2.24 -9.63
N ASN A 156 -6.15 2.84 -9.71
CA ASN A 156 -4.89 2.20 -9.35
C ASN A 156 -4.51 2.29 -7.86
N ALA A 157 -5.41 2.82 -7.02
CA ALA A 157 -5.27 2.86 -5.57
C ALA A 157 -6.60 2.50 -4.90
N VAL A 158 -6.57 2.16 -3.62
CA VAL A 158 -7.77 1.82 -2.86
C VAL A 158 -8.26 3.06 -2.11
N THR A 159 -9.49 3.50 -2.39
CA THR A 159 -10.14 4.53 -1.59
C THR A 159 -10.54 3.94 -0.24
N VAL A 160 -10.19 4.63 0.84
CA VAL A 160 -10.47 4.20 2.20
C VAL A 160 -11.34 5.21 2.94
N SER A 161 -12.09 4.72 3.93
CA SER A 161 -12.90 5.49 4.86
C SER A 161 -12.61 5.04 6.30
N VAL A 162 -13.13 5.76 7.28
CA VAL A 162 -12.92 5.42 8.70
C VAL A 162 -13.59 4.08 9.01
N GLN A 163 -12.82 3.01 8.93
CA GLN A 163 -13.21 1.63 9.24
C GLN A 163 -11.99 0.71 9.32
N ALA A 164 -12.25 -0.53 9.70
CA ALA A 164 -11.26 -1.61 9.72
C ALA A 164 -11.29 -2.39 8.40
N TYR A 165 -10.12 -2.63 7.83
CA TYR A 165 -9.92 -3.43 6.62
C TYR A 165 -9.15 -4.69 7.00
N PRO A 166 -9.78 -5.87 6.97
CA PRO A 166 -9.09 -7.13 7.21
C PRO A 166 -7.99 -7.36 6.17
N ILE A 167 -6.84 -7.82 6.65
CA ILE A 167 -5.71 -8.24 5.81
C ILE A 167 -5.54 -9.74 5.96
N THR A 168 -5.47 -10.45 4.86
CA THR A 168 -4.96 -11.83 4.85
C THR A 168 -3.62 -11.88 4.14
N VAL A 169 -2.69 -12.64 4.69
CA VAL A 169 -1.41 -12.94 4.07
C VAL A 169 -1.34 -14.45 3.86
N GLY A 170 -1.30 -14.84 2.61
CA GLY A 170 -1.32 -16.24 2.21
C GLY A 170 -0.01 -16.95 2.53
N ALA A 171 -0.10 -18.11 3.16
CA ALA A 171 1.04 -18.98 3.38
C ALA A 171 1.51 -19.63 2.04
N ALA A 172 2.78 -19.94 1.94
CA ALA A 172 3.31 -20.73 0.83
C ALA A 172 2.75 -22.16 0.83
N GLY A 173 2.63 -22.77 -0.33
CA GLY A 173 2.35 -24.18 -0.48
C GLY A 173 3.49 -25.04 0.10
N ALA A 174 3.13 -26.13 0.77
CA ALA A 174 4.11 -27.08 1.27
C ALA A 174 4.90 -27.72 0.10
N PRO A 175 6.15 -28.14 0.32
CA PRO A 175 6.85 -28.96 -0.64
C PRO A 175 6.04 -30.22 -0.97
N GLY A 176 6.01 -30.60 -2.22
CA GLY A 176 5.35 -31.84 -2.64
C GLY A 176 6.06 -33.07 -2.02
N PRO A 177 5.30 -34.01 -1.43
CA PRO A 177 5.87 -35.28 -0.99
C PRO A 177 6.42 -36.06 -2.18
N ASN A 178 7.38 -36.96 -1.91
CA ASN A 178 8.07 -37.72 -2.95
C ASN A 178 7.14 -38.49 -3.90
N ASP A 179 5.96 -38.88 -3.43
CA ASP A 179 4.99 -39.67 -4.18
C ASP A 179 3.82 -38.84 -4.74
N ALA A 180 3.81 -37.50 -4.55
CA ALA A 180 2.78 -36.66 -5.10
C ALA A 180 3.12 -36.22 -6.53
N GLU A 181 2.14 -36.33 -7.41
CA GLU A 181 2.30 -35.85 -8.79
C GLU A 181 2.40 -34.33 -8.87
N VAL A 182 1.68 -33.63 -7.99
CA VAL A 182 1.61 -32.17 -7.96
C VAL A 182 1.79 -31.67 -6.52
N ALA A 183 2.61 -30.66 -6.34
CA ALA A 183 2.75 -29.97 -5.07
C ALA A 183 1.55 -29.04 -4.80
N PRO A 184 1.22 -28.76 -3.52
CA PRO A 184 0.15 -27.82 -3.18
C PRO A 184 0.40 -26.41 -3.71
N ASN A 185 -0.66 -25.73 -4.10
CA ASN A 185 -0.64 -24.29 -4.30
C ASN A 185 -0.40 -23.57 -2.96
N GLY A 186 0.05 -22.32 -3.01
CA GLY A 186 0.01 -21.44 -1.86
C GLY A 186 -1.41 -20.99 -1.50
N ASN A 187 -1.52 -19.96 -0.68
CA ASN A 187 -2.79 -19.33 -0.31
C ASN A 187 -2.84 -17.88 -0.83
N PRO A 188 -4.04 -17.35 -1.10
CA PRO A 188 -4.21 -15.99 -1.56
C PRO A 188 -3.93 -14.98 -0.45
N SER A 189 -3.55 -13.77 -0.84
CA SER A 189 -3.49 -12.58 0.03
C SER A 189 -4.55 -11.57 -0.38
N THR A 190 -5.14 -10.88 0.61
CA THR A 190 -6.21 -9.91 0.34
C THR A 190 -6.02 -8.60 1.11
N PHE A 191 -6.36 -7.50 0.47
CA PHE A 191 -6.55 -6.20 1.06
C PHE A 191 -7.77 -5.53 0.41
N SER A 192 -8.79 -5.20 1.20
CA SER A 192 -10.04 -4.62 0.68
C SER A 192 -10.61 -5.47 -0.48
N THR A 193 -10.77 -4.87 -1.65
CA THR A 193 -11.26 -5.54 -2.87
C THR A 193 -10.14 -6.21 -3.68
N ILE A 194 -8.88 -6.04 -3.27
CA ILE A 194 -7.73 -6.58 -3.98
C ILE A 194 -7.44 -7.99 -3.48
N THR A 195 -7.48 -8.94 -4.39
CA THR A 195 -7.03 -10.32 -4.14
C THR A 195 -5.85 -10.63 -5.05
N SER A 196 -4.78 -11.11 -4.44
CA SER A 196 -3.64 -11.70 -5.15
C SER A 196 -3.74 -13.21 -5.05
N THR A 197 -3.71 -13.90 -6.17
CA THR A 197 -3.91 -15.35 -6.23
C THR A 197 -2.64 -16.10 -5.85
N ALA A 198 -2.80 -17.21 -5.15
CA ALA A 198 -1.70 -18.11 -4.80
C ALA A 198 -0.88 -18.55 -6.02
N GLY A 199 0.40 -18.82 -5.82
CA GLY A 199 1.23 -19.48 -6.82
C GLY A 199 0.83 -20.93 -7.02
N GLY A 200 0.93 -21.40 -8.26
CA GLY A 200 0.66 -22.79 -8.63
C GLY A 200 1.75 -23.73 -8.15
N GLY A 201 1.36 -24.90 -7.65
CA GLY A 201 2.29 -25.97 -7.29
C GLY A 201 3.03 -26.53 -8.51
N GLY A 202 4.32 -26.77 -8.35
CA GLY A 202 5.13 -27.49 -9.35
C GLY A 202 4.70 -28.95 -9.46
N SER A 203 5.01 -29.60 -10.54
CA SER A 203 4.56 -30.96 -10.78
C SER A 203 5.66 -31.84 -11.34
N TYR A 204 5.47 -33.12 -11.13
CA TYR A 204 6.18 -34.20 -11.77
C TYR A 204 5.62 -34.51 -13.19
N VAL A 205 4.35 -34.13 -13.41
CA VAL A 205 3.58 -34.34 -14.66
C VAL A 205 3.15 -33.00 -15.24
N ALA A 206 1.99 -32.50 -14.81
CA ALA A 206 1.40 -31.23 -15.21
C ALA A 206 1.21 -30.33 -13.97
N ALA A 207 1.78 -29.14 -14.02
CA ALA A 207 1.80 -28.21 -12.90
C ALA A 207 0.49 -27.43 -12.77
N ASN A 208 0.22 -26.93 -11.56
CA ASN A 208 -0.96 -26.15 -11.27
C ASN A 208 -0.88 -24.71 -11.77
N PRO A 209 -2.02 -24.16 -12.22
CA PRO A 209 -2.13 -22.73 -12.48
C PRO A 209 -2.16 -21.94 -11.18
N GLY A 210 -1.90 -20.63 -11.27
CA GLY A 210 -1.94 -19.73 -10.14
C GLY A 210 -1.74 -18.26 -10.52
N GLY A 211 -1.43 -17.42 -9.53
CA GLY A 211 -0.97 -16.06 -9.76
C GLY A 211 0.25 -16.07 -10.68
N SER A 212 1.26 -16.87 -10.35
CA SER A 212 2.21 -17.42 -11.33
C SER A 212 2.08 -18.94 -11.32
N GLY A 213 2.25 -19.56 -12.48
CA GLY A 213 2.06 -21.00 -12.67
C GLY A 213 3.25 -21.82 -12.20
N GLY A 214 3.00 -23.07 -11.76
CA GLY A 214 4.06 -24.03 -11.44
C GLY A 214 4.81 -24.53 -12.66
N GLY A 215 6.05 -24.99 -12.46
CA GLY A 215 6.87 -25.62 -13.50
C GLY A 215 6.49 -27.09 -13.72
N GLY A 216 6.52 -27.54 -14.97
CA GLY A 216 6.28 -28.92 -15.38
C GLY A 216 7.48 -29.83 -15.09
N GLY A 217 7.18 -31.10 -14.91
CA GLY A 217 8.16 -32.12 -14.62
C GLY A 217 8.56 -32.94 -15.84
N ARG A 218 9.22 -34.07 -15.57
CA ARG A 218 9.82 -34.96 -16.61
C ARG A 218 8.87 -35.94 -17.27
N ILE A 219 7.64 -36.09 -16.76
CA ILE A 219 6.65 -37.04 -17.27
C ILE A 219 5.61 -36.33 -18.12
N SER A 220 5.28 -36.90 -19.27
CA SER A 220 4.20 -36.41 -20.14
C SER A 220 2.89 -36.22 -19.35
N PRO A 221 2.18 -35.11 -19.55
CA PRO A 221 2.32 -34.10 -20.63
C PRO A 221 3.37 -33.00 -20.41
N HIS A 222 4.18 -33.01 -19.34
CA HIS A 222 5.20 -32.01 -19.02
C HIS A 222 4.70 -30.57 -18.88
N ALA A 223 3.37 -30.38 -18.77
CA ALA A 223 2.74 -29.09 -18.91
C ALA A 223 3.09 -28.13 -17.77
N ALA A 224 3.39 -26.90 -18.15
CA ALA A 224 3.47 -25.79 -17.23
C ALA A 224 2.08 -25.42 -16.66
N GLY A 225 2.05 -24.90 -15.45
CA GLY A 225 0.88 -24.20 -14.93
C GLY A 225 0.75 -22.83 -15.56
N SER A 226 -0.47 -22.43 -15.90
CA SER A 226 -0.75 -21.08 -16.40
C SER A 226 -0.63 -20.04 -15.28
N GLY A 227 0.01 -18.92 -15.56
CA GLY A 227 0.02 -17.75 -14.71
C GLY A 227 -1.24 -16.88 -14.90
N ASN A 228 -1.33 -15.81 -14.12
CA ASN A 228 -2.44 -14.88 -14.17
C ASN A 228 -3.82 -15.57 -14.19
N THR A 229 -3.97 -16.57 -13.32
CA THR A 229 -5.19 -17.36 -13.20
C THR A 229 -5.77 -17.19 -11.78
N PRO A 230 -7.02 -16.63 -11.64
CA PRO A 230 -7.86 -16.09 -12.70
C PRO A 230 -7.24 -14.87 -13.39
N LEU A 231 -7.69 -14.61 -14.62
CA LEU A 231 -7.19 -13.49 -15.42
C LEU A 231 -7.53 -12.15 -14.77
N VAL A 232 -6.51 -11.32 -14.58
CA VAL A 232 -6.63 -9.94 -14.09
C VAL A 232 -5.78 -8.99 -14.94
N SER A 233 -6.09 -7.71 -14.90
CA SER A 233 -5.30 -6.67 -15.54
C SER A 233 -4.94 -5.57 -14.52
N PRO A 234 -3.65 -5.18 -14.44
CA PRO A 234 -2.48 -5.82 -15.07
C PRO A 234 -2.30 -7.27 -14.60
N SER A 235 -1.52 -8.05 -15.35
CA SER A 235 -1.21 -9.44 -14.98
C SER A 235 -0.61 -9.51 -13.56
N GLN A 236 -0.99 -10.55 -12.82
CA GLN A 236 -0.44 -10.80 -11.48
C GLN A 236 0.75 -11.79 -11.49
N GLY A 237 1.14 -12.29 -12.66
CA GLY A 237 2.25 -13.22 -12.81
C GLY A 237 2.24 -13.91 -14.15
N ASN A 238 3.17 -14.82 -14.36
CA ASN A 238 3.42 -15.49 -15.64
C ASN A 238 3.39 -17.03 -15.51
N ASP A 239 3.35 -17.70 -16.65
CA ASP A 239 3.33 -19.16 -16.73
C ASP A 239 4.61 -19.77 -16.14
N GLY A 240 4.51 -21.00 -15.67
CA GLY A 240 5.68 -21.82 -15.43
C GLY A 240 6.36 -22.25 -16.73
N GLY A 241 7.53 -22.86 -16.63
CA GLY A 241 8.19 -23.50 -17.74
C GLY A 241 7.63 -24.91 -18.00
N THR A 242 7.62 -25.35 -19.23
CA THR A 242 7.31 -26.74 -19.59
C THR A 242 8.50 -27.65 -19.31
N GLY A 243 8.26 -28.83 -18.74
CA GLY A 243 9.28 -29.87 -18.63
C GLY A 243 9.58 -30.53 -19.98
N GLU A 244 10.53 -31.48 -20.00
CA GLU A 244 10.87 -32.24 -21.19
C GLU A 244 11.49 -33.60 -20.80
N ALA A 245 11.07 -34.67 -21.47
CA ALA A 245 11.67 -35.98 -21.28
C ALA A 245 13.14 -36.00 -21.74
N PRO A 246 14.00 -36.86 -21.17
CA PRO A 246 13.71 -37.72 -20.01
C PRO A 246 13.97 -37.06 -18.67
N ALA A 247 14.55 -35.87 -18.56
CA ALA A 247 14.98 -35.29 -17.28
C ALA A 247 15.22 -33.78 -17.29
N LYS A 248 14.53 -33.01 -18.14
CA LYS A 248 14.50 -31.55 -18.01
C LYS A 248 13.30 -31.11 -17.17
N LEU A 249 13.58 -30.51 -16.02
CA LEU A 249 12.64 -29.96 -15.11
C LEU A 249 12.50 -28.45 -15.37
N ALA A 250 11.36 -27.90 -15.11
CA ALA A 250 11.12 -26.47 -15.36
C ALA A 250 10.98 -25.69 -14.09
N GLY A 251 11.37 -24.40 -14.13
CA GLY A 251 11.12 -23.44 -13.09
C GLY A 251 9.68 -22.96 -13.09
N GLY A 252 9.15 -22.55 -11.95
CA GLY A 252 7.86 -21.87 -11.84
C GLY A 252 7.91 -20.46 -12.41
N GLY A 253 6.75 -19.89 -12.76
CA GLY A 253 6.63 -18.51 -13.20
C GLY A 253 6.93 -17.52 -12.08
N GLY A 254 7.43 -16.36 -12.43
CA GLY A 254 7.60 -15.20 -11.57
C GLY A 254 6.64 -14.08 -11.92
N ALA A 255 6.67 -12.98 -11.16
CA ALA A 255 5.85 -11.81 -11.46
C ALA A 255 6.25 -11.14 -12.77
N GLY A 256 7.54 -11.09 -13.09
CA GLY A 256 8.09 -10.38 -14.25
C GLY A 256 8.37 -11.26 -15.48
N ALA A 257 8.48 -12.59 -15.32
CA ALA A 257 8.79 -13.49 -16.43
C ALA A 257 8.26 -14.90 -16.18
N SER A 258 8.08 -15.66 -17.26
CA SER A 258 7.78 -17.08 -17.19
C SER A 258 8.99 -17.89 -16.71
N GLY A 259 8.69 -19.02 -16.09
CA GLY A 259 9.73 -20.03 -15.84
C GLY A 259 10.18 -20.68 -17.14
N THR A 260 11.36 -21.32 -17.12
CA THR A 260 11.93 -21.95 -18.30
C THR A 260 12.34 -23.41 -18.03
N PRO A 261 12.41 -24.29 -19.04
CA PRO A 261 12.98 -25.60 -18.89
C PRO A 261 14.50 -25.53 -18.66
N ALA A 262 15.09 -26.63 -18.19
CA ALA A 262 16.52 -26.73 -18.10
C ALA A 262 17.16 -26.65 -19.51
N SER A 263 18.32 -25.99 -19.59
CA SER A 263 19.11 -25.90 -20.83
C SER A 263 19.79 -27.22 -21.22
N SER A 264 20.04 -28.09 -20.26
CA SER A 264 20.71 -29.40 -20.48
C SER A 264 20.01 -30.51 -19.69
N GLN A 265 20.32 -31.78 -20.00
CA GLN A 265 19.82 -32.97 -19.30
C GLN A 265 20.97 -33.71 -18.60
N PRO A 266 20.74 -34.23 -17.36
CA PRO A 266 19.63 -33.86 -16.48
C PRO A 266 19.80 -32.44 -15.96
N GLY A 267 18.71 -31.76 -15.68
CA GLY A 267 18.80 -30.39 -15.14
C GLY A 267 17.46 -29.77 -14.70
N ALA A 268 17.58 -28.70 -13.94
CA ALA A 268 16.45 -27.87 -13.53
C ALA A 268 16.55 -26.48 -14.20
N GLY A 269 15.44 -26.02 -14.75
CA GLY A 269 15.34 -24.69 -15.34
C GLY A 269 15.17 -23.61 -14.28
N PRO A 270 15.61 -22.38 -14.55
CA PRO A 270 15.39 -21.25 -13.67
C PRO A 270 13.92 -20.87 -13.55
N GLY A 271 13.54 -20.37 -12.39
CA GLY A 271 12.25 -19.70 -12.20
C GLY A 271 12.21 -18.37 -12.95
N GLY A 272 11.00 -17.88 -13.20
CA GLY A 272 10.79 -16.56 -13.77
C GLY A 272 11.24 -15.45 -12.82
N ASN A 273 11.75 -14.36 -13.39
CA ASN A 273 12.17 -13.19 -12.60
C ASN A 273 10.99 -12.53 -11.91
N GLY A 274 11.26 -11.90 -10.78
CA GLY A 274 10.32 -10.98 -10.11
C GLY A 274 10.31 -9.60 -10.76
N VAL A 275 9.60 -8.68 -10.15
CA VAL A 275 9.54 -7.25 -10.52
C VAL A 275 10.02 -6.38 -9.37
N ALA A 276 10.62 -5.24 -9.70
CA ALA A 276 11.12 -4.31 -8.72
C ALA A 276 10.12 -3.20 -8.45
N THR A 277 9.98 -2.81 -7.19
CA THR A 277 9.21 -1.64 -6.74
C THR A 277 9.90 -1.01 -5.54
N SER A 278 9.72 0.31 -5.35
CA SER A 278 10.23 1.03 -4.19
C SER A 278 9.14 1.42 -3.17
N ILE A 279 7.98 0.79 -3.20
CA ILE A 279 6.86 1.07 -2.28
C ILE A 279 7.24 0.96 -0.80
N THR A 280 8.28 0.19 -0.46
CA THR A 280 8.80 0.06 0.90
C THR A 280 9.90 1.06 1.25
N GLY A 281 10.04 2.14 0.47
CA GLY A 281 11.05 3.19 0.66
C GLY A 281 12.37 2.94 -0.07
N SER A 282 12.66 1.71 -0.47
CA SER A 282 13.82 1.33 -1.29
C SER A 282 13.42 0.32 -2.35
N SER A 283 14.15 0.28 -3.47
CA SER A 283 13.86 -0.66 -4.55
C SER A 283 14.16 -2.09 -4.12
N VAL A 284 13.16 -2.94 -4.19
CA VAL A 284 13.25 -4.38 -3.88
C VAL A 284 12.56 -5.17 -4.97
N THR A 285 13.25 -6.21 -5.47
CA THR A 285 12.66 -7.17 -6.40
C THR A 285 11.86 -8.22 -5.63
N ARG A 286 10.65 -8.47 -6.08
CA ARG A 286 9.70 -9.41 -5.49
C ARG A 286 9.35 -10.50 -6.50
#